data_463740a40168a539bdc17aabdc75990e
#
_entry.id   463740a40168a539bdc17aabdc75990e
#
_cell.length_a   1.000
_cell.length_b   1.000
_cell.length_c   1.000
_cell.angle_alpha   90.00
_cell.angle_beta   90.00
_cell.angle_gamma   90.00
#
_symmetry.space_group_name_H-M   'P 1'
#
loop_
_entity.id
_entity.type
_entity.pdbx_description
1 polymer ?
#
loop_
_entity_poly.entity_id
_entity_poly.type
_entity_poly.pdbx_seq_one_letter_code
_entity_poly.pdbx_strand_id
1 'polypeptide(L)'
;MVDVGIIGSGVIGLSIARELAGRGLTVRVVSRDPPHATTSWAASGIFPPAPEWPEAGPGDRLTAVSDRLHREWHHDLREETGVDNGLAVCGGLYLAVHDAGLQRLTAEAESWRSRGCRCDWLAADAVQQAEPSLAAAADSGLIRGAMLLPDETQIRPPRHLKAVEASCRKRGVEFFVGRGIDSLDCDGDRLHSVRCGDAVHQAAMWVLATGSWSHAFAEVFGSAVQPRPVRGQIALVQLPRPALRHIINVGLEYLVPRPDGRVLIGSTLEDAGFEPGTTEPAIERMLRFAHRLVPDLAAAELETTWSGIRPGSPDGLPWIGRSPRLSNGFVATGHFRAGWHQSTGTAELIADLITGATPRLDPTPFAVGRPLTGSDVAAATMQRAADDMTAVQW
;
A
#
# COMPACT_ATOMS: atom_id res chain seq x y z
N MET A 1 12.55 21.76 20.43
CA MET A 1 11.96 20.42 20.68
C MET A 1 10.55 20.46 20.12
N VAL A 2 10.12 19.47 19.34
CA VAL A 2 8.74 19.36 18.85
C VAL A 2 7.94 18.40 19.71
N ASP A 3 6.61 18.40 19.59
CA ASP A 3 5.76 17.45 20.32
C ASP A 3 5.95 16.02 19.81
N VAL A 4 6.02 15.83 18.48
CA VAL A 4 6.16 14.50 17.89
C VAL A 4 7.25 14.46 16.83
N GLY A 5 8.20 13.55 16.98
CA GLY A 5 9.17 13.14 15.97
C GLY A 5 8.71 11.89 15.24
N ILE A 6 8.69 11.92 13.92
CA ILE A 6 8.31 10.76 13.09
C ILE A 6 9.54 10.29 12.32
N ILE A 7 9.87 9.02 12.46
CA ILE A 7 10.97 8.36 11.76
C ILE A 7 10.40 7.65 10.54
N GLY A 8 10.62 8.23 9.36
CA GLY A 8 10.16 7.72 8.07
C GLY A 8 9.18 8.64 7.36
N SER A 9 9.43 8.85 6.05
CA SER A 9 8.68 9.75 5.16
C SER A 9 7.82 9.00 4.11
N GLY A 10 7.54 7.72 4.34
CA GLY A 10 6.57 6.96 3.55
C GLY A 10 5.14 7.40 3.81
N VAL A 11 4.16 6.81 3.08
CA VAL A 11 2.74 7.19 3.20
C VAL A 11 2.24 7.11 4.65
N ILE A 12 2.67 6.13 5.43
CA ILE A 12 2.27 5.99 6.83
C ILE A 12 2.79 7.16 7.67
N GLY A 13 4.09 7.45 7.60
CA GLY A 13 4.69 8.55 8.36
C GLY A 13 4.13 9.91 7.97
N LEU A 14 3.94 10.16 6.68
CA LEU A 14 3.34 11.42 6.19
C LEU A 14 1.87 11.56 6.59
N SER A 15 1.09 10.47 6.55
CA SER A 15 -0.31 10.50 6.98
C SER A 15 -0.42 10.81 8.47
N ILE A 16 0.43 10.18 9.30
CA ILE A 16 0.49 10.47 10.74
C ILE A 16 0.92 11.93 10.98
N ALA A 17 1.92 12.44 10.24
CA ALA A 17 2.37 13.82 10.37
C ALA A 17 1.25 14.82 10.06
N ARG A 18 0.51 14.61 8.96
CA ARG A 18 -0.61 15.44 8.56
C ARG A 18 -1.70 15.45 9.61
N GLU A 19 -2.06 14.28 10.13
CA GLU A 19 -3.12 14.11 11.12
C GLU A 19 -2.77 14.81 12.44
N LEU A 20 -1.55 14.58 12.97
CA LEU A 20 -1.09 15.22 14.20
C LEU A 20 -0.98 16.74 14.08
N ALA A 21 -0.43 17.23 12.97
CA ALA A 21 -0.37 18.67 12.71
C ALA A 21 -1.77 19.28 12.57
N GLY A 22 -2.72 18.56 11.99
CA GLY A 22 -4.14 18.94 11.94
C GLY A 22 -4.79 19.04 13.32
N ARG A 23 -4.29 18.30 14.30
CA ARG A 23 -4.70 18.37 15.72
C ARG A 23 -3.94 19.43 16.53
N GLY A 24 -3.09 20.20 15.89
CA GLY A 24 -2.37 21.33 16.51
C GLY A 24 -1.04 20.97 17.19
N LEU A 25 -0.52 19.75 16.99
CA LEU A 25 0.79 19.39 17.51
C LEU A 25 1.90 19.86 16.56
N THR A 26 3.06 20.19 17.12
CA THR A 26 4.28 20.44 16.36
C THR A 26 4.93 19.13 15.98
N VAL A 27 5.20 18.93 14.68
CA VAL A 27 5.67 17.65 14.14
C VAL A 27 6.94 17.83 13.32
N ARG A 28 7.88 16.89 13.47
CA ARG A 28 9.09 16.78 12.63
C ARG A 28 9.19 15.39 12.04
N VAL A 29 9.36 15.32 10.73
CA VAL A 29 9.67 14.08 10.00
C VAL A 29 11.17 13.98 9.78
N VAL A 30 11.77 12.88 10.23
CA VAL A 30 13.17 12.54 10.01
C VAL A 30 13.23 11.30 9.13
N SER A 31 13.94 11.36 8.00
CA SER A 31 13.99 10.22 7.07
C SER A 31 15.28 10.18 6.28
N ARG A 32 15.77 8.96 6.04
CA ARG A 32 16.90 8.72 5.11
C ARG A 32 16.53 9.15 3.69
N ASP A 33 15.38 8.70 3.23
CA ASP A 33 14.93 8.90 1.86
C ASP A 33 13.81 9.95 1.82
N PRO A 34 13.76 10.79 0.79
CA PRO A 34 12.63 11.68 0.56
C PRO A 34 11.38 10.88 0.15
N PRO A 35 10.16 11.44 0.27
CA PRO A 35 8.92 10.71 -0.02
C PRO A 35 8.89 10.04 -1.41
N HIS A 36 9.47 10.68 -2.43
CA HIS A 36 9.51 10.16 -3.80
C HIS A 36 10.51 9.01 -4.03
N ALA A 37 11.32 8.65 -3.04
CA ALA A 37 12.25 7.52 -3.10
C ALA A 37 11.85 6.37 -2.14
N THR A 38 10.64 6.41 -1.58
CA THR A 38 10.15 5.38 -0.66
C THR A 38 9.40 4.26 -1.38
N THR A 39 9.23 3.12 -0.71
CA THR A 39 8.35 2.02 -1.18
C THR A 39 6.93 2.51 -1.47
N SER A 40 6.48 3.53 -0.77
CA SER A 40 5.16 4.12 -0.98
C SER A 40 5.02 4.77 -2.36
N TRP A 41 6.06 5.40 -2.87
CA TRP A 41 6.08 5.95 -4.23
C TRP A 41 5.97 4.84 -5.29
N ALA A 42 6.56 3.70 -5.03
CA ALA A 42 6.61 2.55 -5.93
C ALA A 42 5.30 1.74 -6.02
N ALA A 43 4.28 2.07 -5.26
CA ALA A 43 3.04 1.30 -5.18
C ALA A 43 2.11 1.52 -6.40
N SER A 44 1.20 0.55 -6.64
CA SER A 44 0.21 0.62 -7.72
C SER A 44 -0.97 1.55 -7.40
N GLY A 45 -1.37 1.65 -6.12
CA GLY A 45 -2.50 2.47 -5.70
C GLY A 45 -3.86 1.87 -6.03
N ILE A 46 -4.01 0.56 -5.96
CA ILE A 46 -5.28 -0.16 -6.11
C ILE A 46 -5.97 -0.23 -4.76
N PHE A 47 -7.24 0.14 -4.70
CA PHE A 47 -8.10 0.09 -3.53
C PHE A 47 -9.34 -0.75 -3.85
N PRO A 48 -9.34 -2.05 -3.51
CA PRO A 48 -10.56 -2.85 -3.55
C PRO A 48 -11.66 -2.25 -2.66
N PRO A 49 -12.94 -2.52 -2.90
CA PRO A 49 -14.01 -2.09 -2.02
C PRO A 49 -13.75 -2.50 -0.57
N ALA A 50 -14.05 -1.62 0.37
CA ALA A 50 -13.83 -1.88 1.79
C ALA A 50 -15.08 -1.56 2.61
N PRO A 51 -16.14 -2.39 2.51
CA PRO A 51 -17.35 -2.21 3.28
C PRO A 51 -17.11 -2.51 4.76
N GLU A 52 -17.98 -1.96 5.60
CA GLU A 52 -18.13 -2.43 6.98
C GLU A 52 -19.13 -3.58 7.01
N TRP A 53 -18.79 -4.69 7.69
CA TRP A 53 -19.72 -5.80 7.92
C TRP A 53 -19.48 -6.40 9.33
N PRO A 54 -20.49 -7.05 9.93
CA PRO A 54 -20.43 -7.46 11.33
C PRO A 54 -19.25 -8.36 11.69
N GLU A 55 -18.90 -9.31 10.82
CA GLU A 55 -17.83 -10.27 11.03
C GLU A 55 -16.46 -9.78 10.49
N ALA A 56 -16.35 -8.48 10.15
CA ALA A 56 -15.10 -7.90 9.65
C ALA A 56 -13.95 -8.12 10.63
N GLY A 57 -12.85 -8.66 10.11
CA GLY A 57 -11.62 -8.81 10.85
C GLY A 57 -10.97 -7.45 11.16
N PRO A 58 -9.97 -7.42 12.05
CA PRO A 58 -9.30 -6.15 12.41
C PRO A 58 -8.71 -5.41 11.21
N GLY A 59 -8.06 -6.14 10.28
CA GLY A 59 -7.49 -5.57 9.06
C GLY A 59 -8.55 -4.97 8.15
N ASP A 60 -9.70 -5.64 8.00
CA ASP A 60 -10.82 -5.16 7.19
C ASP A 60 -11.44 -3.90 7.78
N ARG A 61 -11.63 -3.86 9.12
CA ARG A 61 -12.14 -2.68 9.83
C ARG A 61 -11.22 -1.47 9.67
N LEU A 62 -9.90 -1.68 9.79
CA LEU A 62 -8.92 -0.64 9.55
C LEU A 62 -8.99 -0.14 8.10
N THR A 63 -9.17 -1.05 7.14
CA THR A 63 -9.29 -0.70 5.72
C THR A 63 -10.58 0.06 5.45
N ALA A 64 -11.73 -0.32 6.03
CA ALA A 64 -13.01 0.35 5.86
C ALA A 64 -12.99 1.79 6.42
N VAL A 65 -12.44 1.98 7.61
CA VAL A 65 -12.23 3.33 8.18
C VAL A 65 -11.33 4.17 7.26
N SER A 66 -10.26 3.56 6.77
CA SER A 66 -9.30 4.24 5.90
C SER A 66 -9.90 4.63 4.55
N ASP A 67 -10.73 3.78 3.94
CA ASP A 67 -11.36 4.05 2.64
C ASP A 67 -12.24 5.31 2.72
N ARG A 68 -13.04 5.44 3.79
CA ARG A 68 -13.82 6.65 4.03
C ARG A 68 -12.93 7.89 4.16
N LEU A 69 -11.89 7.81 5.00
CA LEU A 69 -10.96 8.91 5.22
C LEU A 69 -10.18 9.30 3.94
N HIS A 70 -9.87 8.33 3.06
CA HIS A 70 -9.25 8.65 1.77
C HIS A 70 -10.14 9.52 0.88
N ARG A 71 -11.46 9.31 0.91
CA ARG A 71 -12.42 10.13 0.16
C ARG A 71 -12.49 11.57 0.71
N GLU A 72 -12.51 11.69 2.04
CA GLU A 72 -12.44 12.99 2.72
C GLU A 72 -11.12 13.71 2.39
N TRP A 73 -9.99 13.02 2.57
CA TRP A 73 -8.67 13.56 2.29
C TRP A 73 -8.44 13.93 0.81
N HIS A 74 -9.11 13.25 -0.12
CA HIS A 74 -9.03 13.61 -1.54
C HIS A 74 -9.49 15.06 -1.77
N HIS A 75 -10.62 15.43 -1.20
CA HIS A 75 -11.15 16.79 -1.29
C HIS A 75 -10.26 17.78 -0.56
N ASP A 76 -9.96 17.50 0.71
CA ASP A 76 -9.14 18.37 1.54
C ASP A 76 -7.76 18.67 0.94
N LEU A 77 -7.06 17.61 0.48
CA LEU A 77 -5.74 17.76 -0.13
C LEU A 77 -5.78 18.58 -1.41
N ARG A 78 -6.82 18.41 -2.22
CA ARG A 78 -6.99 19.19 -3.45
C ARG A 78 -7.26 20.67 -3.13
N GLU A 79 -8.12 20.96 -2.18
CA GLU A 79 -8.39 22.34 -1.73
C GLU A 79 -7.15 22.97 -1.08
N GLU A 80 -6.52 22.24 -0.19
CA GLU A 80 -5.39 22.70 0.59
C GLU A 80 -4.13 22.92 -0.26
N THR A 81 -3.86 22.04 -1.24
CA THR A 81 -2.58 22.04 -1.95
C THR A 81 -2.68 22.32 -3.46
N GLY A 82 -3.85 22.27 -4.03
CA GLY A 82 -4.06 22.31 -5.48
C GLY A 82 -3.64 21.03 -6.21
N VAL A 83 -3.20 19.98 -5.50
CA VAL A 83 -2.74 18.73 -6.10
C VAL A 83 -3.87 17.71 -6.13
N ASP A 84 -4.28 17.30 -7.33
CA ASP A 84 -5.18 16.17 -7.51
C ASP A 84 -4.39 14.86 -7.36
N ASN A 85 -4.72 14.07 -6.35
CA ASN A 85 -4.07 12.79 -6.06
C ASN A 85 -4.52 11.65 -6.96
N GLY A 86 -5.48 11.88 -7.87
CA GLY A 86 -5.96 10.92 -8.84
C GLY A 86 -6.82 9.80 -8.24
N LEU A 87 -7.50 10.04 -7.11
CA LEU A 87 -8.49 9.11 -6.58
C LEU A 87 -9.69 9.04 -7.53
N ALA A 88 -9.97 7.84 -8.05
CA ALA A 88 -11.05 7.64 -9.01
C ALA A 88 -11.62 6.21 -8.89
N VAL A 89 -12.95 6.11 -8.93
CA VAL A 89 -13.63 4.82 -9.09
C VAL A 89 -13.50 4.41 -10.55
N CYS A 90 -12.86 3.29 -10.82
CA CYS A 90 -12.64 2.79 -12.19
C CYS A 90 -13.11 1.34 -12.37
N GLY A 91 -13.49 0.67 -11.28
CA GLY A 91 -13.81 -0.75 -11.28
C GLY A 91 -12.58 -1.65 -11.45
N GLY A 92 -12.69 -2.89 -10.98
CA GLY A 92 -11.67 -3.92 -11.12
C GLY A 92 -12.24 -5.19 -11.73
N LEU A 93 -11.63 -5.67 -12.81
CA LEU A 93 -11.91 -6.96 -13.42
C LEU A 93 -10.87 -7.98 -12.95
N TYR A 94 -11.33 -9.03 -12.29
CA TYR A 94 -10.54 -10.17 -11.84
C TYR A 94 -10.77 -11.34 -12.79
N LEU A 95 -9.79 -11.67 -13.62
CA LEU A 95 -9.93 -12.63 -14.69
C LEU A 95 -9.54 -14.04 -14.23
N ALA A 96 -10.36 -15.02 -14.55
CA ALA A 96 -10.02 -16.44 -14.50
C ALA A 96 -9.46 -16.88 -15.86
N VAL A 97 -8.20 -17.32 -15.87
CA VAL A 97 -7.52 -17.79 -17.10
C VAL A 97 -7.25 -19.29 -17.11
N HIS A 98 -7.64 -20.00 -16.05
CA HIS A 98 -7.61 -21.46 -15.91
C HIS A 98 -8.71 -21.92 -14.94
N ASP A 99 -9.04 -23.22 -14.94
CA ASP A 99 -10.20 -23.77 -14.22
C ASP A 99 -10.08 -23.61 -12.69
N ALA A 100 -8.89 -23.77 -12.11
CA ALA A 100 -8.67 -23.52 -10.68
C ALA A 100 -8.88 -22.03 -10.31
N GLY A 101 -8.46 -21.12 -11.19
CA GLY A 101 -8.73 -19.68 -11.06
C GLY A 101 -10.23 -19.37 -11.14
N LEU A 102 -10.96 -20.05 -12.02
CA LEU A 102 -12.42 -19.91 -12.15
C LEU A 102 -13.12 -20.31 -10.84
N GLN A 103 -12.80 -21.49 -10.30
CA GLN A 103 -13.38 -21.95 -9.02
C GLN A 103 -13.10 -20.98 -7.87
N ARG A 104 -11.85 -20.51 -7.76
CA ARG A 104 -11.43 -19.57 -6.74
C ARG A 104 -12.20 -18.24 -6.85
N LEU A 105 -12.25 -17.63 -8.03
CA LEU A 105 -12.93 -16.35 -8.23
C LEU A 105 -14.43 -16.44 -8.03
N THR A 106 -15.05 -17.59 -8.34
CA THR A 106 -16.48 -17.82 -8.06
C THR A 106 -16.75 -17.76 -6.55
N ALA A 107 -15.92 -18.45 -5.75
CA ALA A 107 -16.03 -18.40 -4.29
C ALA A 107 -15.73 -16.99 -3.72
N GLU A 108 -14.73 -16.30 -4.28
CA GLU A 108 -14.43 -14.92 -3.91
C GLU A 108 -15.59 -13.97 -4.22
N ALA A 109 -16.26 -14.13 -5.37
CA ALA A 109 -17.43 -13.32 -5.73
C ALA A 109 -18.59 -13.48 -4.74
N GLU A 110 -18.85 -14.70 -4.28
CA GLU A 110 -19.83 -14.96 -3.23
C GLU A 110 -19.44 -14.28 -1.92
N SER A 111 -18.17 -14.34 -1.55
CA SER A 111 -17.64 -13.67 -0.37
C SER A 111 -17.76 -12.15 -0.46
N TRP A 112 -17.52 -11.54 -1.62
CA TRP A 112 -17.70 -10.09 -1.81
C TRP A 112 -19.19 -9.70 -1.65
N ARG A 113 -20.09 -10.46 -2.25
CA ARG A 113 -21.54 -10.22 -2.13
C ARG A 113 -22.03 -10.37 -0.70
N SER A 114 -21.56 -11.38 0.03
CA SER A 114 -21.95 -11.58 1.45
C SER A 114 -21.49 -10.44 2.36
N ARG A 115 -20.44 -9.72 1.99
CA ARG A 115 -19.98 -8.50 2.67
C ARG A 115 -20.73 -7.23 2.24
N GLY A 116 -21.74 -7.34 1.36
CA GLY A 116 -22.53 -6.21 0.87
C GLY A 116 -21.87 -5.43 -0.28
N CYS A 117 -20.80 -5.93 -0.90
CA CYS A 117 -20.19 -5.30 -2.06
C CYS A 117 -20.98 -5.58 -3.33
N ARG A 118 -21.03 -4.59 -4.22
CA ARG A 118 -21.43 -4.84 -5.61
C ARG A 118 -20.38 -5.73 -6.25
N CYS A 119 -20.81 -6.86 -6.78
CA CYS A 119 -19.93 -7.83 -7.41
C CYS A 119 -20.71 -8.57 -8.49
N ASP A 120 -20.32 -8.35 -9.74
CA ASP A 120 -20.94 -8.96 -10.91
C ASP A 120 -20.06 -10.10 -11.44
N TRP A 121 -20.70 -11.20 -11.84
CA TRP A 121 -20.02 -12.28 -12.54
C TRP A 121 -20.23 -12.12 -14.03
N LEU A 122 -19.15 -12.11 -14.81
CA LEU A 122 -19.16 -12.00 -16.26
C LEU A 122 -18.69 -13.31 -16.88
N ALA A 123 -19.48 -13.89 -17.78
CA ALA A 123 -19.01 -14.92 -18.68
C ALA A 123 -18.02 -14.35 -19.69
N ALA A 124 -17.25 -15.21 -20.34
CA ALA A 124 -16.15 -14.77 -21.22
C ALA A 124 -16.62 -13.81 -22.34
N ASP A 125 -17.79 -14.04 -22.90
CA ASP A 125 -18.40 -13.18 -23.93
C ASP A 125 -18.84 -11.81 -23.39
N ALA A 126 -19.23 -11.71 -22.13
CA ALA A 126 -19.60 -10.46 -21.48
C ALA A 126 -18.36 -9.61 -21.10
N VAL A 127 -17.18 -10.23 -20.91
CA VAL A 127 -15.96 -9.53 -20.57
C VAL A 127 -15.56 -8.54 -21.65
N GLN A 128 -15.64 -8.92 -22.93
CA GLN A 128 -15.29 -8.01 -24.05
C GLN A 128 -16.25 -6.82 -24.18
N GLN A 129 -17.49 -6.93 -23.71
CA GLN A 129 -18.44 -5.80 -23.69
C GLN A 129 -18.08 -4.82 -22.56
N ALA A 130 -17.68 -5.32 -21.40
CA ALA A 130 -17.23 -4.52 -20.28
C ALA A 130 -15.88 -3.86 -20.58
N GLU A 131 -14.93 -4.62 -21.14
CA GLU A 131 -13.56 -4.19 -21.44
C GLU A 131 -13.16 -4.61 -22.87
N PRO A 132 -13.42 -3.77 -23.89
CA PRO A 132 -13.16 -4.12 -25.29
C PRO A 132 -11.70 -4.48 -25.59
N SER A 133 -10.75 -3.96 -24.84
CA SER A 133 -9.32 -4.27 -24.99
C SER A 133 -8.97 -5.72 -24.69
N LEU A 134 -9.88 -6.46 -24.03
CA LEU A 134 -9.73 -7.88 -23.73
C LEU A 134 -10.40 -8.78 -24.79
N ALA A 135 -10.98 -8.25 -25.86
CA ALA A 135 -11.72 -9.03 -26.85
C ALA A 135 -10.89 -10.18 -27.44
N ALA A 136 -9.66 -9.91 -27.85
CA ALA A 136 -8.77 -10.95 -28.43
C ALA A 136 -8.46 -12.06 -27.41
N ALA A 137 -8.26 -11.74 -26.15
CA ALA A 137 -8.03 -12.72 -25.09
C ALA A 137 -9.30 -13.55 -24.79
N ALA A 138 -10.47 -12.93 -24.82
CA ALA A 138 -11.75 -13.62 -24.66
C ALA A 138 -12.04 -14.57 -25.83
N ASP A 139 -11.90 -14.09 -27.07
CA ASP A 139 -12.14 -14.86 -28.30
C ASP A 139 -11.18 -16.05 -28.46
N SER A 140 -9.95 -15.93 -27.98
CA SER A 140 -8.96 -17.03 -27.95
C SER A 140 -9.29 -18.13 -26.91
N GLY A 141 -10.27 -17.92 -26.05
CA GLY A 141 -10.60 -18.81 -24.94
C GLY A 141 -9.60 -18.73 -23.76
N LEU A 142 -8.71 -17.73 -23.74
CA LEU A 142 -7.81 -17.51 -22.60
C LEU A 142 -8.60 -17.11 -21.34
N ILE A 143 -9.63 -16.29 -21.49
CA ILE A 143 -10.48 -15.85 -20.39
C ILE A 143 -11.64 -16.84 -20.22
N ARG A 144 -11.74 -17.45 -19.02
CA ARG A 144 -12.81 -18.41 -18.65
C ARG A 144 -14.02 -17.71 -18.02
N GLY A 145 -13.83 -16.55 -17.49
CA GLY A 145 -14.83 -15.69 -16.82
C GLY A 145 -14.13 -14.61 -16.02
N ALA A 146 -14.91 -13.70 -15.48
CA ALA A 146 -14.41 -12.61 -14.66
C ALA A 146 -15.38 -12.25 -13.53
N MET A 147 -14.79 -11.78 -12.43
CA MET A 147 -15.48 -11.07 -11.36
C MET A 147 -15.23 -9.57 -11.56
N LEU A 148 -16.30 -8.78 -11.66
CA LEU A 148 -16.24 -7.32 -11.70
C LEU A 148 -16.61 -6.75 -10.34
N LEU A 149 -15.72 -5.95 -9.77
CA LEU A 149 -15.96 -5.10 -8.62
C LEU A 149 -16.11 -3.64 -9.09
N PRO A 150 -17.32 -3.16 -9.35
CA PRO A 150 -17.53 -1.84 -10.00
C PRO A 150 -17.10 -0.66 -9.11
N ASP A 151 -16.99 -0.87 -7.79
CA ASP A 151 -16.60 0.16 -6.83
C ASP A 151 -15.09 0.18 -6.54
N GLU A 152 -14.29 -0.66 -7.23
CA GLU A 152 -12.83 -0.62 -7.07
C GLU A 152 -12.28 0.73 -7.51
N THR A 153 -11.40 1.25 -6.68
CA THR A 153 -10.86 2.60 -6.80
C THR A 153 -9.36 2.55 -7.06
N GLN A 154 -8.84 3.50 -7.75
CA GLN A 154 -7.41 3.74 -7.85
C GLN A 154 -7.03 5.10 -7.28
N ILE A 155 -5.80 5.19 -6.79
CA ILE A 155 -5.14 6.45 -6.45
C ILE A 155 -3.80 6.52 -7.20
N ARG A 156 -3.24 7.71 -7.36
CA ARG A 156 -1.93 7.88 -7.98
C ARG A 156 -0.86 8.12 -6.90
N PRO A 157 -0.12 7.07 -6.45
CA PRO A 157 0.80 7.16 -5.32
C PRO A 157 1.76 8.34 -5.36
N PRO A 158 2.49 8.64 -6.47
CA PRO A 158 3.37 9.79 -6.53
C PRO A 158 2.66 11.13 -6.31
N ARG A 159 1.44 11.28 -6.84
CA ARG A 159 0.64 12.52 -6.69
C ARG A 159 0.10 12.65 -5.27
N HIS A 160 -0.38 11.56 -4.69
CA HIS A 160 -0.88 11.59 -3.32
C HIS A 160 0.23 11.91 -2.31
N LEU A 161 1.41 11.28 -2.42
CA LEU A 161 2.56 11.63 -1.58
C LEU A 161 2.91 13.11 -1.69
N LYS A 162 2.93 13.65 -2.91
CA LYS A 162 3.17 15.08 -3.14
C LYS A 162 2.10 15.95 -2.47
N ALA A 163 0.82 15.55 -2.55
CA ALA A 163 -0.27 16.28 -1.91
C ALA A 163 -0.15 16.25 -0.39
N VAL A 164 0.09 15.05 0.20
CA VAL A 164 0.21 14.91 1.67
C VAL A 164 1.45 15.65 2.18
N GLU A 165 2.60 15.56 1.50
CA GLU A 165 3.80 16.33 1.86
C GLU A 165 3.55 17.83 1.81
N ALA A 166 2.89 18.34 0.75
CA ALA A 166 2.55 19.76 0.62
C ALA A 166 1.60 20.22 1.73
N SER A 167 0.59 19.39 2.07
CA SER A 167 -0.31 19.64 3.19
C SER A 167 0.45 19.68 4.53
N CYS A 168 1.34 18.71 4.78
CA CYS A 168 2.20 18.72 5.97
C CYS A 168 3.00 20.02 6.10
N ARG A 169 3.64 20.46 5.00
CA ARG A 169 4.42 21.71 4.99
C ARG A 169 3.55 22.95 5.28
N LYS A 170 2.36 23.03 4.69
CA LYS A 170 1.40 24.09 4.97
C LYS A 170 0.94 24.13 6.42
N ARG A 171 0.87 22.96 7.07
CA ARG A 171 0.52 22.80 8.49
C ARG A 171 1.72 22.97 9.44
N GLY A 172 2.89 23.38 8.94
CA GLY A 172 4.07 23.65 9.74
C GLY A 172 4.89 22.41 10.13
N VAL A 173 4.67 21.26 9.49
CA VAL A 173 5.52 20.07 9.72
C VAL A 173 6.93 20.34 9.21
N GLU A 174 7.92 20.13 10.06
CA GLU A 174 9.33 20.22 9.72
C GLU A 174 9.83 18.94 9.08
N PHE A 175 10.66 19.06 8.04
CA PHE A 175 11.24 17.92 7.33
C PHE A 175 12.76 17.96 7.42
N PHE A 176 13.34 16.88 7.92
CA PHE A 176 14.76 16.57 7.83
C PHE A 176 14.93 15.25 7.08
N VAL A 177 15.23 15.34 5.80
CA VAL A 177 15.29 14.20 4.88
C VAL A 177 16.63 14.18 4.13
N GLY A 178 17.04 12.99 3.67
CA GLY A 178 18.27 12.80 2.91
C GLY A 178 19.43 12.26 3.77
N ARG A 179 19.21 11.95 5.05
CA ARG A 179 20.20 11.34 5.92
C ARG A 179 19.58 10.29 6.84
N GLY A 180 20.26 9.15 6.95
CA GLY A 180 19.87 8.07 7.85
C GLY A 180 20.06 8.45 9.32
N ILE A 181 19.50 7.64 10.20
CA ILE A 181 19.69 7.73 11.63
C ILE A 181 20.98 7.00 11.98
N ASP A 182 21.88 7.68 12.64
CA ASP A 182 23.17 7.11 13.10
C ASP A 182 23.02 6.52 14.50
N SER A 183 22.24 7.17 15.39
CA SER A 183 22.01 6.67 16.75
C SER A 183 20.73 7.21 17.37
N LEU A 184 20.21 6.45 18.32
CA LEU A 184 19.12 6.79 19.20
C LEU A 184 19.66 6.99 20.61
N ASP A 185 19.36 8.14 21.22
CA ASP A 185 19.78 8.48 22.58
C ASP A 185 18.63 8.23 23.55
N CYS A 186 18.74 7.15 24.32
CA CYS A 186 17.72 6.69 25.27
C CYS A 186 18.27 6.77 26.70
N ASP A 187 17.40 7.18 27.61
CA ASP A 187 17.62 7.07 29.05
C ASP A 187 16.46 6.24 29.64
N GLY A 188 16.80 5.05 30.12
CA GLY A 188 15.82 4.07 30.57
C GLY A 188 14.82 3.70 29.45
N ASP A 189 13.56 3.97 29.71
CA ASP A 189 12.44 3.70 28.78
C ASP A 189 12.05 4.92 27.94
N ARG A 190 12.90 5.94 27.83
CA ARG A 190 12.58 7.17 27.11
C ARG A 190 13.59 7.48 26.02
N LEU A 191 13.12 7.68 24.79
CA LEU A 191 13.91 8.18 23.68
C LEU A 191 13.94 9.73 23.71
N HIS A 192 15.11 10.30 23.99
CA HIS A 192 15.32 11.74 24.09
C HIS A 192 15.63 12.39 22.76
N SER A 193 16.52 11.76 21.99
CA SER A 193 16.94 12.33 20.72
C SER A 193 17.33 11.30 19.69
N VAL A 194 17.26 11.74 18.43
CA VAL A 194 17.67 11.01 17.24
C VAL A 194 18.78 11.79 16.56
N ARG A 195 19.92 11.15 16.30
CA ARG A 195 21.08 11.76 15.62
C ARG A 195 21.15 11.36 14.16
N CYS A 196 21.31 12.35 13.30
CA CYS A 196 21.50 12.19 11.85
C CYS A 196 22.70 13.05 11.41
N GLY A 197 23.90 12.48 11.36
CA GLY A 197 25.14 13.24 11.20
C GLY A 197 25.39 14.18 12.38
N ASP A 198 25.60 15.44 12.07
CA ASP A 198 25.82 16.49 13.08
C ASP A 198 24.50 17.02 13.68
N ALA A 199 23.36 16.70 13.06
CA ALA A 199 22.05 17.14 13.54
C ALA A 199 21.52 16.23 14.64
N VAL A 200 21.01 16.84 15.70
CA VAL A 200 20.32 16.16 16.81
C VAL A 200 18.87 16.64 16.87
N HIS A 201 17.95 15.71 16.73
CA HIS A 201 16.53 15.97 16.74
C HIS A 201 15.92 15.53 18.07
N GLN A 202 15.15 16.42 18.70
CA GLN A 202 14.47 16.16 19.97
C GLN A 202 12.96 16.28 19.79
N ALA A 203 12.23 15.36 20.42
CA ALA A 203 10.77 15.36 20.47
C ALA A 203 10.27 14.82 21.82
N ALA A 204 9.07 15.22 22.21
CA ALA A 204 8.43 14.69 23.40
C ALA A 204 7.99 13.23 23.21
N MET A 205 7.50 12.89 22.01
CA MET A 205 7.07 11.55 21.59
C MET A 205 7.68 11.19 20.25
N TRP A 206 7.81 9.88 19.98
CA TRP A 206 8.42 9.35 18.76
C TRP A 206 7.56 8.29 18.10
N VAL A 207 7.44 8.35 16.78
CA VAL A 207 6.73 7.34 15.96
C VAL A 207 7.70 6.70 14.99
N LEU A 208 7.84 5.37 15.05
CA LEU A 208 8.59 4.58 14.06
C LEU A 208 7.69 4.19 12.89
N ALA A 209 7.95 4.73 11.69
CA ALA A 209 7.18 4.48 10.46
C ALA A 209 8.10 4.16 9.27
N THR A 210 9.16 3.38 9.49
CA THR A 210 10.24 3.10 8.53
C THR A 210 9.97 1.89 7.61
N GLY A 211 8.74 1.38 7.60
CA GLY A 211 8.37 0.25 6.73
C GLY A 211 9.25 -0.97 6.94
N SER A 212 9.80 -1.54 5.87
CA SER A 212 10.65 -2.74 5.93
C SER A 212 11.93 -2.54 6.77
N TRP A 213 12.41 -1.31 6.92
CA TRP A 213 13.59 -1.00 7.73
C TRP A 213 13.32 -0.88 9.23
N SER A 214 12.09 -1.09 9.67
CA SER A 214 11.73 -1.01 11.10
C SER A 214 12.47 -2.04 11.97
N HIS A 215 12.89 -3.17 11.39
CA HIS A 215 13.69 -4.19 12.09
C HIS A 215 14.99 -3.62 12.69
N ALA A 216 15.61 -2.63 12.04
CA ALA A 216 16.84 -2.00 12.53
C ALA A 216 16.64 -1.24 13.87
N PHE A 217 15.41 -0.94 14.22
CA PHE A 217 15.03 -0.22 15.43
C PHE A 217 14.27 -1.10 16.44
N ALA A 218 14.17 -2.40 16.16
CA ALA A 218 13.36 -3.33 16.95
C ALA A 218 13.85 -3.45 18.39
N GLU A 219 15.15 -3.40 18.65
CA GLU A 219 15.70 -3.45 20.01
C GLU A 219 15.22 -2.28 20.88
N VAL A 220 15.04 -1.11 20.27
CA VAL A 220 14.61 0.09 20.98
C VAL A 220 13.08 0.21 21.04
N PHE A 221 12.39 -0.03 19.95
CA PHE A 221 10.94 0.16 19.86
C PHE A 221 10.11 -1.08 20.22
N GLY A 222 10.71 -2.26 20.21
CA GLY A 222 10.05 -3.54 20.52
C GLY A 222 10.55 -4.67 19.63
N SER A 223 11.12 -5.71 20.24
CA SER A 223 11.77 -6.83 19.53
C SER A 223 10.84 -7.62 18.58
N ALA A 224 9.52 -7.53 18.78
CA ALA A 224 8.54 -8.15 17.89
C ALA A 224 8.38 -7.44 16.54
N VAL A 225 8.91 -6.22 16.37
CA VAL A 225 8.81 -5.44 15.12
C VAL A 225 9.84 -5.93 14.11
N GLN A 226 9.52 -7.03 13.43
CA GLN A 226 10.39 -7.71 12.47
C GLN A 226 9.67 -7.87 11.11
N PRO A 227 9.43 -6.77 10.37
CA PRO A 227 8.79 -6.87 9.07
C PRO A 227 9.68 -7.62 8.07
N ARG A 228 9.09 -8.61 7.38
CA ARG A 228 9.75 -9.32 6.29
C ARG A 228 9.82 -8.42 5.06
N PRO A 229 10.99 -8.18 4.48
CA PRO A 229 11.12 -7.42 3.24
C PRO A 229 10.64 -8.27 2.06
N VAL A 230 9.65 -7.77 1.30
CA VAL A 230 9.13 -8.43 0.10
C VAL A 230 9.22 -7.47 -1.08
N ARG A 231 10.14 -7.76 -2.02
CA ARG A 231 10.32 -6.93 -3.21
C ARG A 231 9.17 -7.11 -4.20
N GLY A 232 8.75 -6.01 -4.81
CA GLY A 232 7.84 -6.02 -5.94
C GLY A 232 8.32 -5.09 -7.02
N GLN A 233 8.38 -5.59 -8.26
CA GLN A 233 8.78 -4.85 -9.44
C GLN A 233 7.55 -4.43 -10.25
N ILE A 234 7.66 -3.29 -10.93
CA ILE A 234 6.61 -2.67 -11.73
C ILE A 234 7.22 -2.12 -13.01
N ALA A 235 6.49 -2.24 -14.12
CA ALA A 235 6.77 -1.57 -15.38
C ALA A 235 5.67 -0.54 -15.67
N LEU A 236 6.04 0.59 -16.25
CA LEU A 236 5.13 1.63 -16.73
C LEU A 236 5.30 1.75 -18.25
N VAL A 237 4.19 1.57 -18.96
CA VAL A 237 4.15 1.75 -20.40
C VAL A 237 3.22 2.90 -20.77
N GLN A 238 3.48 3.53 -21.91
CA GLN A 238 2.72 4.67 -22.43
C GLN A 238 2.11 4.34 -23.80
N LEU A 239 0.81 4.54 -23.91
CA LEU A 239 0.06 4.55 -25.17
C LEU A 239 -0.34 5.98 -25.53
N PRO A 240 -0.55 6.29 -26.84
CA PRO A 240 -1.02 7.59 -27.27
C PRO A 240 -2.39 7.99 -26.69
N ARG A 241 -3.19 7.01 -26.30
CA ARG A 241 -4.52 7.18 -25.69
C ARG A 241 -4.81 6.03 -24.72
N PRO A 242 -5.72 6.24 -23.75
CA PRO A 242 -6.13 5.17 -22.83
C PRO A 242 -6.69 3.97 -23.58
N ALA A 243 -6.19 2.76 -23.23
CA ALA A 243 -6.62 1.50 -23.82
C ALA A 243 -7.59 0.73 -22.92
N LEU A 244 -7.47 0.89 -21.61
CA LEU A 244 -8.22 0.16 -20.60
C LEU A 244 -9.16 1.10 -19.84
N ARG A 245 -10.32 0.56 -19.43
CA ARG A 245 -11.32 1.24 -18.61
C ARG A 245 -11.21 0.85 -17.14
N HIS A 246 -10.90 -0.42 -16.88
CA HIS A 246 -10.86 -1.05 -15.55
C HIS A 246 -9.44 -1.42 -15.16
N ILE A 247 -9.22 -1.59 -13.86
CA ILE A 247 -8.05 -2.32 -13.37
C ILE A 247 -8.26 -3.78 -13.73
N ILE A 248 -7.25 -4.41 -14.37
CA ILE A 248 -7.31 -5.83 -14.71
C ILE A 248 -6.43 -6.59 -13.73
N ASN A 249 -7.00 -7.62 -13.09
CA ASN A 249 -6.30 -8.45 -12.12
C ASN A 249 -6.32 -9.92 -12.60
N VAL A 250 -5.16 -10.59 -12.55
CA VAL A 250 -5.03 -12.04 -12.78
C VAL A 250 -4.12 -12.60 -11.69
N GLY A 251 -4.68 -13.27 -10.71
CA GLY A 251 -3.93 -13.70 -9.53
C GLY A 251 -3.31 -12.50 -8.80
N LEU A 252 -1.99 -12.41 -8.82
CA LEU A 252 -1.27 -11.28 -8.19
C LEU A 252 -0.75 -10.25 -9.22
N GLU A 253 -0.88 -10.52 -10.50
CA GLU A 253 -0.52 -9.61 -11.59
C GLU A 253 -1.70 -8.70 -11.93
N TYR A 254 -1.38 -7.49 -12.36
CA TYR A 254 -2.40 -6.48 -12.66
C TYR A 254 -1.95 -5.49 -13.75
N LEU A 255 -2.95 -4.90 -14.42
CA LEU A 255 -2.80 -3.72 -15.27
C LEU A 255 -3.61 -2.59 -14.65
N VAL A 256 -2.96 -1.46 -14.37
CA VAL A 256 -3.67 -0.28 -13.82
C VAL A 256 -3.65 0.84 -14.84
N PRO A 257 -4.77 1.13 -15.49
CA PRO A 257 -4.84 2.21 -16.47
C PRO A 257 -4.81 3.58 -15.80
N ARG A 258 -4.21 4.54 -16.50
CA ARG A 258 -4.24 5.95 -16.12
C ARG A 258 -4.93 6.77 -17.20
N PRO A 259 -5.64 7.86 -16.84
CA PRO A 259 -6.35 8.70 -17.82
C PRO A 259 -5.45 9.33 -18.89
N ASP A 260 -4.15 9.41 -18.62
CA ASP A 260 -3.14 9.96 -19.52
C ASP A 260 -2.55 8.94 -20.52
N GLY A 261 -3.14 7.74 -20.62
CA GLY A 261 -2.69 6.68 -21.54
C GLY A 261 -1.60 5.79 -20.97
N ARG A 262 -1.12 6.06 -19.76
CA ARG A 262 -0.18 5.19 -19.07
C ARG A 262 -0.88 3.94 -18.55
N VAL A 263 -0.19 2.82 -18.61
CA VAL A 263 -0.62 1.56 -17.97
C VAL A 263 0.51 1.04 -17.09
N LEU A 264 0.18 0.82 -15.84
CA LEU A 264 1.10 0.27 -14.86
C LEU A 264 0.92 -1.24 -14.85
N ILE A 265 2.00 -1.97 -15.10
CA ILE A 265 2.04 -3.44 -15.16
C ILE A 265 2.76 -3.94 -13.91
N GLY A 266 2.14 -4.76 -13.13
CA GLY A 266 2.70 -5.28 -11.88
C GLY A 266 2.03 -6.56 -11.43
N SER A 267 2.52 -7.16 -10.38
CA SER A 267 3.82 -6.93 -9.78
C SER A 267 4.45 -8.26 -9.40
N THR A 268 5.75 -8.28 -9.23
CA THR A 268 6.40 -9.44 -8.62
C THR A 268 6.17 -9.50 -7.11
N LEU A 269 6.39 -10.69 -6.53
CA LEU A 269 6.52 -10.91 -5.09
C LEU A 269 7.76 -11.78 -4.87
N GLU A 270 8.82 -11.16 -4.34
CA GLU A 270 10.13 -11.78 -4.29
C GLU A 270 10.76 -11.68 -2.89
N ASP A 271 11.33 -12.79 -2.44
CA ASP A 271 12.18 -12.84 -1.26
C ASP A 271 13.63 -12.44 -1.65
N ALA A 272 13.83 -11.15 -1.90
CA ALA A 272 15.10 -10.60 -2.34
C ALA A 272 15.77 -9.72 -1.24
N GLY A 273 15.33 -9.87 0.01
CA GLY A 273 15.82 -9.04 1.10
C GLY A 273 15.61 -7.56 0.81
N PHE A 274 16.67 -6.76 1.00
CA PHE A 274 16.66 -5.31 0.78
C PHE A 274 17.27 -4.91 -0.58
N GLU A 275 17.51 -5.85 -1.48
CA GLU A 275 18.07 -5.59 -2.81
C GLU A 275 17.09 -4.77 -3.65
N PRO A 276 17.45 -3.51 -4.01
CA PRO A 276 16.61 -2.66 -4.83
C PRO A 276 16.75 -3.00 -6.33
N GLY A 277 15.92 -2.38 -7.15
CA GLY A 277 16.02 -2.42 -8.60
C GLY A 277 15.13 -3.49 -9.25
N THR A 278 15.16 -3.49 -10.57
CA THR A 278 14.39 -4.40 -11.42
C THR A 278 15.32 -5.38 -12.14
N THR A 279 14.76 -6.52 -12.53
CA THR A 279 15.49 -7.55 -13.30
C THR A 279 14.84 -7.71 -14.67
N GLU A 280 15.66 -7.86 -15.71
CA GLU A 280 15.18 -8.03 -17.08
C GLU A 280 14.17 -9.19 -17.22
N PRO A 281 14.42 -10.40 -16.66
CA PRO A 281 13.45 -11.50 -16.76
C PRO A 281 12.08 -11.19 -16.14
N ALA A 282 12.05 -10.44 -15.04
CA ALA A 282 10.77 -10.06 -14.40
C ALA A 282 10.01 -9.03 -15.24
N ILE A 283 10.71 -8.04 -15.79
CA ILE A 283 10.10 -7.03 -16.65
C ILE A 283 9.57 -7.67 -17.95
N GLU A 284 10.37 -8.51 -18.61
CA GLU A 284 9.92 -9.22 -19.81
C GLU A 284 8.70 -10.09 -19.56
N ARG A 285 8.65 -10.81 -18.43
CA ARG A 285 7.49 -11.61 -18.05
C ARG A 285 6.24 -10.76 -17.87
N MET A 286 6.35 -9.63 -17.17
CA MET A 286 5.23 -8.70 -16.99
C MET A 286 4.76 -8.10 -18.32
N LEU A 287 5.66 -7.78 -19.24
CA LEU A 287 5.29 -7.30 -20.57
C LEU A 287 4.59 -8.39 -21.38
N ARG A 288 5.09 -9.64 -21.37
CA ARG A 288 4.41 -10.78 -22.02
C ARG A 288 3.01 -11.00 -21.47
N PHE A 289 2.83 -10.96 -20.14
CA PHE A 289 1.52 -11.00 -19.49
C PHE A 289 0.57 -9.93 -20.05
N ALA A 290 1.03 -8.67 -20.08
CA ALA A 290 0.24 -7.55 -20.57
C ALA A 290 -0.12 -7.70 -22.06
N HIS A 291 0.84 -8.05 -22.92
CA HIS A 291 0.63 -8.21 -24.35
C HIS A 291 -0.32 -9.36 -24.69
N ARG A 292 -0.29 -10.44 -23.91
CA ARG A 292 -1.18 -11.59 -24.14
C ARG A 292 -2.63 -11.28 -23.77
N LEU A 293 -2.85 -10.46 -22.75
CA LEU A 293 -4.20 -9.99 -22.39
C LEU A 293 -4.70 -8.86 -23.29
N VAL A 294 -3.84 -7.90 -23.59
CA VAL A 294 -4.15 -6.67 -24.30
C VAL A 294 -3.10 -6.47 -25.39
N PRO A 295 -3.32 -7.02 -26.60
CA PRO A 295 -2.33 -6.96 -27.69
C PRO A 295 -1.89 -5.55 -28.05
N ASP A 296 -2.75 -4.53 -27.92
CA ASP A 296 -2.42 -3.14 -28.19
C ASP A 296 -1.26 -2.62 -27.33
N LEU A 297 -1.01 -3.22 -26.17
CA LEU A 297 0.12 -2.87 -25.31
C LEU A 297 1.47 -3.27 -25.91
N ALA A 298 1.51 -4.14 -26.92
CA ALA A 298 2.75 -4.46 -27.62
C ALA A 298 3.32 -3.26 -28.41
N ALA A 299 2.50 -2.28 -28.74
CA ALA A 299 2.91 -1.03 -29.38
C ALA A 299 3.23 0.09 -28.37
N ALA A 300 3.06 -0.16 -27.07
CA ALA A 300 3.33 0.83 -26.04
C ALA A 300 4.83 1.00 -25.81
N GLU A 301 5.24 2.23 -25.55
CA GLU A 301 6.62 2.54 -25.15
C GLU A 301 6.82 2.17 -23.65
N LEU A 302 7.88 1.43 -23.35
CA LEU A 302 8.31 1.22 -21.97
C LEU A 302 8.93 2.51 -21.42
N GLU A 303 8.16 3.25 -20.61
CA GLU A 303 8.60 4.55 -20.08
C GLU A 303 9.63 4.39 -18.97
N THR A 304 9.38 3.49 -18.03
CA THR A 304 10.29 3.24 -16.89
C THR A 304 9.92 1.97 -16.12
N THR A 305 10.85 1.51 -15.29
CA THR A 305 10.65 0.40 -14.35
C THR A 305 11.19 0.77 -12.97
N TRP A 306 10.58 0.22 -11.93
CA TRP A 306 11.03 0.41 -10.55
C TRP A 306 10.65 -0.74 -9.65
N SER A 307 11.17 -0.73 -8.43
CA SER A 307 10.81 -1.69 -7.39
C SER A 307 10.52 -1.01 -6.06
N GLY A 308 9.80 -1.73 -5.19
CA GLY A 308 9.56 -1.33 -3.80
C GLY A 308 9.63 -2.53 -2.88
N ILE A 309 10.02 -2.31 -1.62
CA ILE A 309 10.18 -3.37 -0.63
C ILE A 309 9.06 -3.27 0.40
N ARG A 310 8.10 -4.17 0.30
CA ARG A 310 6.91 -4.19 1.16
C ARG A 310 7.25 -4.73 2.55
N PRO A 311 6.77 -4.10 3.64
CA PRO A 311 6.96 -4.58 5.01
C PRO A 311 5.92 -5.66 5.36
N GLY A 312 6.23 -6.92 5.14
CA GLY A 312 5.35 -8.05 5.50
C GLY A 312 5.33 -8.28 7.00
N SER A 313 4.14 -8.47 7.57
CA SER A 313 3.95 -8.96 8.94
C SER A 313 3.58 -10.45 8.92
N PRO A 314 3.99 -11.25 9.93
CA PRO A 314 3.72 -12.69 9.91
C PRO A 314 2.23 -13.04 9.90
N ASP A 315 1.42 -12.32 10.67
CA ASP A 315 -0.03 -12.54 10.79
C ASP A 315 -0.88 -11.69 9.82
N GLY A 316 -0.23 -10.93 8.92
CA GLY A 316 -0.91 -10.07 7.95
C GLY A 316 -1.47 -8.77 8.53
N LEU A 317 -1.38 -8.53 9.83
CA LEU A 317 -1.80 -7.30 10.48
C LEU A 317 -0.60 -6.37 10.73
N PRO A 318 -0.73 -5.06 10.51
CA PRO A 318 0.33 -4.12 10.85
C PRO A 318 0.55 -4.03 12.38
N TRP A 319 1.74 -3.61 12.77
CA TRP A 319 2.00 -3.16 14.14
C TRP A 319 1.65 -1.67 14.21
N ILE A 320 0.61 -1.35 15.00
CA ILE A 320 0.16 0.02 15.22
C ILE A 320 -0.11 0.18 16.72
N GLY A 321 0.65 1.04 17.41
CA GLY A 321 0.42 1.26 18.82
C GLY A 321 1.65 1.72 19.58
N ARG A 322 1.54 1.68 20.91
CA ARG A 322 2.61 2.05 21.83
C ARG A 322 3.76 1.03 21.76
N SER A 323 4.98 1.54 21.82
CA SER A 323 6.15 0.71 22.03
C SER A 323 6.05 -0.01 23.41
N PRO A 324 6.37 -1.30 23.51
CA PRO A 324 6.46 -1.98 24.78
C PRO A 324 7.75 -1.63 25.57
N ARG A 325 8.68 -0.91 24.95
CA ARG A 325 9.99 -0.58 25.53
C ARG A 325 10.17 0.90 25.81
N LEU A 326 9.47 1.76 25.08
CA LEU A 326 9.58 3.21 25.22
C LEU A 326 8.28 3.79 25.73
N SER A 327 8.32 4.50 26.84
CA SER A 327 7.16 5.20 27.42
C SER A 327 6.64 6.33 26.51
N ASN A 328 7.51 6.87 25.66
CA ASN A 328 7.20 7.92 24.69
C ASN A 328 7.31 7.46 23.22
N GLY A 329 7.34 6.14 22.98
CA GLY A 329 7.49 5.55 21.64
C GLY A 329 6.20 4.96 21.10
N PHE A 330 6.03 5.06 19.77
CA PHE A 330 4.94 4.44 19.01
C PHE A 330 5.49 3.78 17.75
N VAL A 331 4.77 2.80 17.22
CA VAL A 331 5.14 2.07 16.02
C VAL A 331 3.96 2.06 15.04
N ALA A 332 4.24 2.26 13.76
CA ALA A 332 3.27 2.12 12.67
C ALA A 332 3.96 1.52 11.44
N THR A 333 3.96 0.19 11.32
CA THR A 333 4.66 -0.54 10.25
C THR A 333 4.03 -1.91 10.00
N GLY A 334 4.53 -2.65 8.99
CA GLY A 334 4.09 -4.02 8.76
C GLY A 334 2.82 -4.17 7.93
N HIS A 335 2.39 -3.14 7.23
CA HIS A 335 1.14 -3.11 6.45
C HIS A 335 1.16 -3.94 5.16
N PHE A 336 2.29 -4.52 4.79
CA PHE A 336 2.50 -5.34 3.60
C PHE A 336 1.93 -4.69 2.33
N ARG A 337 0.89 -5.31 1.71
CA ARG A 337 0.26 -4.82 0.48
C ARG A 337 -0.82 -3.75 0.73
N ALA A 338 -1.34 -3.68 1.94
CA ALA A 338 -2.45 -2.81 2.31
C ALA A 338 -2.03 -1.42 2.79
N GLY A 339 -0.73 -1.11 2.89
CA GLY A 339 -0.23 0.11 3.52
C GLY A 339 -0.76 1.40 2.93
N TRP A 340 -1.01 1.43 1.63
CA TRP A 340 -1.67 2.57 0.99
C TRP A 340 -3.10 2.73 1.45
N HIS A 341 -3.90 1.68 1.32
CA HIS A 341 -5.31 1.72 1.67
C HIS A 341 -5.52 2.00 3.16
N GLN A 342 -4.67 1.45 4.03
CA GLN A 342 -4.77 1.58 5.49
C GLN A 342 -4.09 2.83 6.08
N SER A 343 -3.48 3.70 5.26
CA SER A 343 -2.63 4.78 5.75
C SER A 343 -3.37 5.85 6.57
N THR A 344 -4.57 6.22 6.17
CA THR A 344 -5.37 7.26 6.83
C THR A 344 -5.95 6.79 8.16
N GLY A 345 -6.48 5.57 8.22
CA GLY A 345 -6.96 4.98 9.48
C GLY A 345 -5.82 4.68 10.46
N THR A 346 -4.63 4.30 9.96
CA THR A 346 -3.42 4.19 10.78
C THR A 346 -3.04 5.53 11.38
N ALA A 347 -3.16 6.61 10.59
CA ALA A 347 -2.85 7.96 11.06
C ALA A 347 -3.81 8.42 12.16
N GLU A 348 -5.12 8.21 11.95
CA GLU A 348 -6.15 8.50 12.97
C GLU A 348 -5.86 7.73 14.27
N LEU A 349 -5.63 6.41 14.17
CA LEU A 349 -5.39 5.55 15.34
C LEU A 349 -4.15 5.98 16.13
N ILE A 350 -3.02 6.24 15.46
CA ILE A 350 -1.80 6.72 16.14
C ILE A 350 -2.03 8.09 16.77
N ALA A 351 -2.73 8.98 16.09
CA ALA A 351 -3.02 10.30 16.61
C ALA A 351 -3.94 10.25 17.84
N ASP A 352 -4.94 9.36 17.85
CA ASP A 352 -5.79 9.13 19.04
C ASP A 352 -4.97 8.63 20.23
N LEU A 353 -4.09 7.64 20.01
CA LEU A 353 -3.23 7.10 21.04
C LEU A 353 -2.25 8.14 21.60
N ILE A 354 -1.74 9.05 20.78
CA ILE A 354 -0.82 10.13 21.18
C ILE A 354 -1.54 11.20 21.96
N THR A 355 -2.72 11.63 21.51
CA THR A 355 -3.50 12.71 22.14
C THR A 355 -4.34 12.25 23.33
N GLY A 356 -4.45 10.92 23.56
CA GLY A 356 -5.30 10.35 24.61
C GLY A 356 -6.80 10.38 24.25
N ALA A 357 -7.15 10.58 22.99
CA ALA A 357 -8.51 10.46 22.52
C ALA A 357 -8.95 8.98 22.51
N THR A 358 -10.26 8.74 22.58
CA THR A 358 -10.80 7.38 22.43
C THR A 358 -10.73 6.94 20.98
N PRO A 359 -9.94 5.89 20.64
CA PRO A 359 -9.85 5.41 19.27
C PRO A 359 -11.18 4.86 18.76
N ARG A 360 -11.47 5.13 17.49
CA ARG A 360 -12.62 4.54 16.78
C ARG A 360 -12.44 3.03 16.57
N LEU A 361 -11.19 2.60 16.38
CA LEU A 361 -10.80 1.21 16.20
C LEU A 361 -10.20 0.66 17.49
N ASP A 362 -10.51 -0.59 17.83
CA ASP A 362 -9.79 -1.30 18.88
C ASP A 362 -8.31 -1.44 18.49
N PRO A 363 -7.36 -0.85 19.24
CA PRO A 363 -5.93 -0.96 18.94
C PRO A 363 -5.33 -2.32 19.29
N THR A 364 -6.01 -3.13 20.09
CA THR A 364 -5.49 -4.38 20.65
C THR A 364 -4.98 -5.36 19.59
N PRO A 365 -5.70 -5.62 18.48
CA PRO A 365 -5.23 -6.53 17.43
C PRO A 365 -3.99 -6.06 16.71
N PHE A 366 -3.65 -4.78 16.79
CA PHE A 366 -2.48 -4.18 16.13
C PHE A 366 -1.31 -3.94 17.08
N ALA A 367 -1.49 -4.23 18.38
CA ALA A 367 -0.52 -3.91 19.42
C ALA A 367 0.87 -4.48 19.11
N VAL A 368 1.90 -3.71 19.43
CA VAL A 368 3.30 -4.15 19.37
C VAL A 368 3.53 -5.17 20.46
N GLY A 369 4.02 -6.37 20.10
CA GLY A 369 4.18 -7.46 21.07
C GLY A 369 2.95 -8.35 21.26
N ARG A 370 1.87 -8.15 20.48
CA ARG A 370 0.75 -9.10 20.43
C ARG A 370 1.26 -10.51 20.11
N PRO A 371 0.61 -11.57 20.57
CA PRO A 371 0.89 -12.93 20.12
C PRO A 371 0.65 -13.01 18.60
N LEU A 372 1.68 -13.44 17.87
CA LEU A 372 1.56 -13.69 16.44
C LEU A 372 0.92 -15.06 16.25
N THR A 373 -0.31 -15.10 15.76
CA THR A 373 -1.07 -16.33 15.54
C THR A 373 -1.26 -16.55 14.04
N GLY A 374 -1.02 -17.78 13.58
CA GLY A 374 -1.24 -18.16 12.17
C GLY A 374 0.04 -18.48 11.39
N SER A 375 -0.13 -18.87 10.13
CA SER A 375 0.96 -19.06 9.17
C SER A 375 1.49 -17.70 8.70
N ASP A 376 2.78 -17.62 8.33
CA ASP A 376 3.37 -16.43 7.72
C ASP A 376 2.59 -16.02 6.44
N VAL A 377 1.75 -14.99 6.59
CA VAL A 377 0.86 -14.50 5.52
C VAL A 377 1.66 -14.01 4.30
N ALA A 378 2.83 -13.40 4.53
CA ALA A 378 3.69 -12.96 3.43
C ALA A 378 4.26 -14.16 2.68
N ALA A 379 4.73 -15.18 3.39
CA ALA A 379 5.22 -16.43 2.78
C ALA A 379 4.09 -17.16 2.06
N ALA A 380 2.92 -17.31 2.66
CA ALA A 380 1.75 -17.93 2.03
C ALA A 380 1.29 -17.18 0.77
N THR A 381 1.37 -15.85 0.77
CA THR A 381 1.05 -15.03 -0.40
C THR A 381 2.09 -15.24 -1.51
N MET A 382 3.39 -15.32 -1.18
CA MET A 382 4.44 -15.58 -2.16
C MET A 382 4.33 -17.00 -2.75
N GLN A 383 4.02 -18.01 -1.93
CA GLN A 383 3.79 -19.37 -2.43
C GLN A 383 2.61 -19.41 -3.40
N ARG A 384 1.49 -18.77 -3.06
CA ARG A 384 0.32 -18.66 -3.94
C ARG A 384 0.66 -17.97 -5.26
N ALA A 385 1.49 -16.91 -5.22
CA ALA A 385 1.98 -16.26 -6.44
C ALA A 385 2.78 -17.21 -7.33
N ALA A 386 3.64 -18.03 -6.74
CA ALA A 386 4.43 -19.02 -7.48
C ALA A 386 3.54 -20.10 -8.12
N ASP A 387 2.52 -20.57 -7.39
CA ASP A 387 1.57 -21.56 -7.88
C ASP A 387 0.72 -21.01 -9.04
N ASP A 388 0.21 -19.80 -8.94
CA ASP A 388 -0.54 -19.12 -10.02
C ASP A 388 0.35 -18.90 -11.26
N MET A 389 1.63 -18.55 -11.08
CA MET A 389 2.59 -18.37 -12.19
C MET A 389 2.93 -19.69 -12.91
N THR A 390 2.99 -20.80 -12.19
CA THR A 390 3.24 -22.11 -12.80
C THR A 390 2.02 -22.65 -13.55
N ALA A 391 0.81 -22.30 -13.11
CA ALA A 391 -0.45 -22.70 -13.75
C ALA A 391 -0.70 -21.96 -15.07
N VAL A 392 -0.08 -20.80 -15.28
CA VAL A 392 -0.23 -20.00 -16.51
C VAL A 392 1.16 -19.73 -17.10
N GLN A 393 1.48 -20.42 -18.19
CA GLN A 393 2.70 -20.12 -18.97
C GLN A 393 2.44 -18.84 -19.80
N TRP A 394 2.83 -17.69 -19.27
CA TRP A 394 2.79 -16.40 -20.01
C TRP A 394 3.88 -16.30 -21.08
#